data_be5e502563498e04e0d757fae9f8c81e
#
_entry.id   be5e502563498e04e0d757fae9f8c81e
#
_cell.length_a   1.000
_cell.length_b   1.000
_cell.length_c   1.000
_cell.angle_alpha   90.00
_cell.angle_beta   90.00
_cell.angle_gamma   90.00
#
_symmetry.space_group_name_H-M   'P 1'
#
loop_
_entity.id
_entity.type
_entity.pdbx_description
1 polymer ?
#
loop_
_entity_poly.entity_id
_entity_poly.type
_entity_poly.pdbx_seq_one_letter_code
_entity_poly.pdbx_strand_id
1 'polypeptide(L)'
;YIDLTVVKNARMKQMERMTRLLGSTATYVMYDEIEQRFDYRPIYYFEPYFGDNPYKPEAIVYPMMHGHADLSDTNELMYAYWDSELHLKFNENGDILEEVQHNLGILPFVFTHREEQLDSFFVEGASDLVSANEHINITMTEMQLGLRFQMFGQPVVTGIISDNANVRA
;
A
#
# COMPACT_ATOMS: atom_id res chain seq x y z
N TYR A 1 -10.67 -26.49 14.90
CA TYR A 1 -9.91 -26.71 13.67
C TYR A 1 -10.14 -25.50 12.77
N ILE A 2 -9.15 -24.63 12.65
CA ILE A 2 -9.19 -23.55 11.63
C ILE A 2 -8.90 -24.22 10.30
N ASP A 3 -9.83 -24.12 9.36
CA ASP A 3 -9.61 -24.64 8.02
C ASP A 3 -8.50 -23.85 7.32
N LEU A 4 -7.33 -24.45 7.20
CA LEU A 4 -6.14 -23.86 6.58
C LEU A 4 -6.39 -23.41 5.14
N THR A 5 -7.34 -24.04 4.45
CA THR A 5 -7.77 -23.65 3.10
C THR A 5 -8.42 -22.27 3.11
N VAL A 6 -9.20 -21.96 4.14
CA VAL A 6 -9.86 -20.64 4.29
C VAL A 6 -8.83 -19.55 4.52
N VAL A 7 -7.84 -19.79 5.37
CA VAL A 7 -6.76 -18.81 5.64
C VAL A 7 -5.93 -18.56 4.39
N LYS A 8 -5.54 -19.61 3.67
CA LYS A 8 -4.83 -19.49 2.39
C LYS A 8 -5.63 -18.67 1.37
N ASN A 9 -6.92 -18.98 1.21
CA ASN A 9 -7.77 -18.25 0.26
C ASN A 9 -7.94 -16.78 0.64
N ALA A 10 -8.02 -16.46 1.93
CA ALA A 10 -8.10 -15.07 2.41
C ALA A 10 -6.81 -14.29 2.07
N ARG A 11 -5.64 -14.88 2.31
CA ARG A 11 -4.34 -14.27 1.97
C ARG A 11 -4.19 -14.08 0.46
N MET A 12 -4.55 -15.08 -0.35
CA MET A 12 -4.50 -14.98 -1.81
C MET A 12 -5.41 -13.86 -2.35
N LYS A 13 -6.62 -13.72 -1.81
CA LYS A 13 -7.53 -12.62 -2.16
C LYS A 13 -6.96 -11.25 -1.76
N GLN A 14 -6.31 -11.16 -0.60
CA GLN A 14 -5.66 -9.94 -0.17
C GLN A 14 -4.50 -9.58 -1.12
N MET A 15 -3.65 -10.54 -1.47
CA MET A 15 -2.57 -10.34 -2.43
C MET A 15 -3.10 -9.84 -3.77
N GLU A 16 -4.14 -10.46 -4.31
CA GLU A 16 -4.77 -10.04 -5.56
C GLU A 16 -5.27 -8.59 -5.50
N ARG A 17 -5.94 -8.22 -4.41
CA ARG A 17 -6.44 -6.84 -4.21
C ARG A 17 -5.28 -5.85 -4.14
N MET A 18 -4.22 -6.18 -3.41
CA MET A 18 -3.06 -5.29 -3.28
C MET A 18 -2.27 -5.20 -4.58
N THR A 19 -2.14 -6.29 -5.33
CA THR A 19 -1.52 -6.26 -6.66
C THR A 19 -2.29 -5.37 -7.63
N ARG A 20 -3.62 -5.44 -7.61
CA ARG A 20 -4.47 -4.54 -8.43
C ARG A 20 -4.33 -3.07 -8.04
N LEU A 21 -4.15 -2.79 -6.75
CA LEU A 21 -3.99 -1.43 -6.24
C LEU A 21 -2.59 -0.87 -6.51
N LEU A 22 -1.56 -1.63 -6.22
CA LEU A 22 -0.16 -1.19 -6.27
C LEU A 22 0.50 -1.46 -7.63
N GLY A 23 -0.12 -2.29 -8.48
CA GLY A 23 0.42 -2.69 -9.78
C GLY A 23 1.36 -3.89 -9.70
N SER A 24 2.25 -3.92 -8.72
CA SER A 24 3.22 -5.00 -8.51
C SER A 24 3.40 -5.30 -7.03
N THR A 25 3.49 -6.59 -6.69
CA THR A 25 3.73 -7.05 -5.32
C THR A 25 4.70 -8.23 -5.33
N ALA A 26 5.40 -8.44 -4.22
CA ALA A 26 6.22 -9.61 -3.99
C ALA A 26 5.61 -10.48 -2.89
N THR A 27 5.81 -11.79 -2.99
CA THR A 27 5.39 -12.74 -1.97
C THR A 27 6.55 -13.62 -1.61
N TYR A 28 6.98 -13.55 -0.36
CA TYR A 28 7.93 -14.49 0.20
C TYR A 28 7.24 -15.83 0.45
N VAL A 29 7.82 -16.90 -0.07
CA VAL A 29 7.30 -18.26 0.08
C VAL A 29 8.28 -19.06 0.91
N MET A 30 7.84 -19.54 2.07
CA MET A 30 8.64 -20.37 2.95
C MET A 30 7.90 -21.66 3.31
N TYR A 31 8.65 -22.71 3.60
CA TYR A 31 8.09 -23.92 4.15
C TYR A 31 8.32 -23.94 5.67
N ASP A 32 7.23 -24.06 6.41
CA ASP A 32 7.28 -24.22 7.87
C ASP A 32 7.36 -25.73 8.19
N GLU A 33 8.52 -26.15 8.66
CA GLU A 33 8.78 -27.55 9.00
C GLU A 33 7.98 -28.03 10.23
N ILE A 34 7.67 -27.13 11.15
CA ILE A 34 6.92 -27.45 12.37
C ILE A 34 5.46 -27.73 12.04
N GLU A 35 4.87 -26.85 11.24
CA GLU A 35 3.47 -26.96 10.84
C GLU A 35 3.29 -27.75 9.53
N GLN A 36 4.38 -28.18 8.91
CA GLN A 36 4.42 -28.94 7.64
C GLN A 36 3.56 -28.29 6.55
N ARG A 37 3.66 -26.97 6.42
CA ARG A 37 2.90 -26.20 5.44
C ARG A 37 3.74 -25.09 4.83
N PHE A 38 3.30 -24.65 3.64
CA PHE A 38 3.83 -23.41 3.06
C PHE A 38 3.19 -22.20 3.71
N ASP A 39 4.01 -21.25 4.15
CA ASP A 39 3.59 -19.91 4.55
C ASP A 39 3.85 -18.92 3.41
N TYR A 40 2.95 -17.94 3.28
CA TYR A 40 2.98 -16.91 2.26
C TYR A 40 2.95 -15.55 2.93
N ARG A 41 4.01 -14.77 2.76
CA ARG A 41 4.11 -13.41 3.31
C ARG A 41 4.14 -12.39 2.19
N PRO A 42 3.05 -11.66 1.97
CA PRO A 42 3.02 -10.60 0.96
C PRO A 42 3.87 -9.41 1.41
N ILE A 43 4.62 -8.87 0.46
CA ILE A 43 5.48 -7.71 0.64
C ILE A 43 5.05 -6.69 -0.41
N TYR A 44 4.68 -5.49 0.06
CA TYR A 44 4.09 -4.46 -0.78
C TYR A 44 5.08 -3.36 -1.14
N TYR A 45 6.10 -3.15 -0.32
CA TYR A 45 7.15 -2.16 -0.53
C TYR A 45 8.47 -2.89 -0.60
N PHE A 46 9.10 -2.86 -1.76
CA PHE A 46 10.37 -3.56 -1.99
C PHE A 46 11.12 -2.93 -3.14
N GLU A 47 12.42 -3.11 -3.14
CA GLU A 47 13.33 -2.72 -4.22
C GLU A 47 13.99 -3.98 -4.77
N PRO A 48 13.75 -4.32 -6.05
CA PRO A 48 14.40 -5.44 -6.72
C PRO A 48 15.75 -5.03 -7.30
N TYR A 49 16.72 -5.92 -7.22
CA TYR A 49 18.03 -5.77 -7.87
C TYR A 49 18.13 -6.77 -9.01
N PHE A 50 18.57 -6.30 -10.17
CA PHE A 50 18.61 -7.08 -11.39
C PHE A 50 20.04 -7.34 -11.81
N GLY A 51 20.28 -8.54 -12.37
CA GLY A 51 21.47 -8.86 -13.14
C GLY A 51 21.28 -8.54 -14.62
N ASP A 52 21.61 -9.51 -15.46
CA ASP A 52 21.50 -9.34 -16.91
C ASP A 52 20.05 -9.28 -17.44
N ASN A 53 19.10 -9.83 -16.67
CA ASN A 53 17.70 -9.85 -17.07
C ASN A 53 16.88 -8.81 -16.31
N PRO A 54 16.39 -7.73 -16.97
CA PRO A 54 15.64 -6.66 -16.31
C PRO A 54 14.25 -7.06 -15.80
N TYR A 55 13.77 -8.23 -16.16
CA TYR A 55 12.46 -8.75 -15.72
C TYR A 55 12.55 -9.80 -14.61
N LYS A 56 13.75 -10.26 -14.29
CA LYS A 56 13.98 -11.28 -13.29
C LYS A 56 14.92 -10.75 -12.20
N PRO A 57 14.41 -10.33 -11.05
CA PRO A 57 15.26 -9.92 -9.94
C PRO A 57 16.16 -11.05 -9.45
N GLU A 58 17.40 -10.70 -9.14
CA GLU A 58 18.37 -11.59 -8.52
C GLU A 58 18.42 -11.41 -7.00
N ALA A 59 18.07 -10.20 -6.53
CA ALA A 59 17.95 -9.91 -5.12
C ALA A 59 16.79 -8.94 -4.85
N ILE A 60 16.39 -8.85 -3.59
CA ILE A 60 15.31 -7.97 -3.13
C ILE A 60 15.66 -7.36 -1.78
N VAL A 61 15.33 -6.08 -1.60
CA VAL A 61 15.36 -5.39 -0.32
C VAL A 61 13.97 -4.91 0.04
N TYR A 62 13.59 -5.06 1.31
CA TYR A 62 12.33 -4.53 1.80
C TYR A 62 12.41 -4.13 3.27
N PRO A 63 11.60 -3.12 3.70
CA PRO A 63 11.53 -2.73 5.09
C PRO A 63 10.81 -3.81 5.90
N MET A 64 11.40 -4.17 7.04
CA MET A 64 10.77 -5.07 8.00
C MET A 64 9.84 -4.25 8.91
N MET A 65 8.54 -4.46 8.73
CA MET A 65 7.58 -3.92 9.70
C MET A 65 7.57 -4.83 10.91
N HIS A 66 7.99 -4.34 12.06
CA HIS A 66 7.73 -5.01 13.32
C HIS A 66 6.22 -5.03 13.56
N GLY A 67 5.63 -6.22 13.46
CA GLY A 67 4.26 -6.43 13.90
C GLY A 67 4.20 -6.22 15.41
N HIS A 68 3.37 -5.27 15.85
CA HIS A 68 3.16 -4.92 17.25
C HIS A 68 4.46 -4.70 18.02
N ALA A 69 5.00 -3.52 17.85
CA ALA A 69 5.94 -2.97 18.79
C ALA A 69 5.28 -2.98 20.18
N ASP A 70 5.86 -3.66 21.11
CA ASP A 70 5.97 -3.07 22.43
C ASP A 70 6.44 -1.65 22.24
N LEU A 71 5.71 -0.68 22.78
CA LEU A 71 5.97 0.76 22.69
C LEU A 71 7.28 1.19 23.41
N SER A 72 8.24 0.31 23.49
CA SER A 72 9.57 0.55 24.04
C SER A 72 10.56 0.91 22.93
N ASP A 73 10.54 2.17 22.63
CA ASP A 73 11.68 3.11 22.48
C ASP A 73 12.67 3.00 21.33
N THR A 74 12.60 2.09 20.38
CA THR A 74 13.45 2.23 19.19
C THR A 74 12.63 1.96 17.94
N ASN A 75 12.10 3.03 17.35
CA ASN A 75 11.57 3.05 15.98
C ASN A 75 12.70 2.93 14.94
N GLU A 76 13.65 2.03 15.14
CA GLU A 76 14.69 1.77 14.16
C GLU A 76 14.08 0.99 13.00
N LEU A 77 14.09 1.60 11.82
CA LEU A 77 13.74 0.94 10.59
C LEU A 77 14.76 -0.15 10.29
N MET A 78 14.29 -1.37 10.20
CA MET A 78 15.11 -2.50 9.77
C MET A 78 14.73 -2.91 8.35
N TYR A 79 15.72 -3.40 7.63
CA TYR A 79 15.57 -3.88 6.27
C TYR A 79 16.03 -5.33 6.17
N ALA A 80 15.39 -6.07 5.29
CA ALA A 80 15.81 -7.40 4.91
C ALA A 80 16.30 -7.39 3.46
N TYR A 81 17.46 -7.97 3.23
CA TYR A 81 18.01 -8.26 1.91
C TYR A 81 17.97 -9.77 1.70
N TRP A 82 17.58 -10.19 0.51
CA TRP A 82 17.58 -11.57 0.08
C TRP A 82 18.15 -11.70 -1.32
N ASP A 83 18.98 -12.70 -1.52
CA ASP A 83 19.39 -13.19 -2.84
C ASP A 83 19.20 -14.72 -2.94
N SER A 84 19.91 -15.40 -3.82
CA SER A 84 19.82 -16.86 -3.99
C SER A 84 20.49 -17.66 -2.89
N GLU A 85 21.38 -17.06 -2.10
CA GLU A 85 22.23 -17.74 -1.13
C GLU A 85 22.17 -17.13 0.26
N LEU A 86 21.91 -15.81 0.32
CA LEU A 86 22.10 -14.99 1.51
C LEU A 86 20.81 -14.28 1.93
N HIS A 87 20.63 -14.21 3.25
CA HIS A 87 19.65 -13.34 3.88
C HIS A 87 20.35 -12.44 4.89
N LEU A 88 20.19 -11.13 4.75
CA LEU A 88 20.74 -10.13 5.66
C LEU A 88 19.63 -9.32 6.29
N LYS A 89 19.81 -8.97 7.57
CA LYS A 89 19.04 -7.93 8.23
C LYS A 89 19.97 -6.80 8.60
N PHE A 90 19.60 -5.59 8.30
CA PHE A 90 20.39 -4.40 8.59
C PHE A 90 19.51 -3.24 9.02
N ASN A 91 20.11 -2.29 9.74
CA ASN A 91 19.43 -1.07 10.16
C ASN A 91 19.53 0.03 9.08
N GLU A 92 18.92 1.18 9.33
CA GLU A 92 18.96 2.35 8.43
C GLU A 92 20.36 2.92 8.23
N ASN A 93 21.30 2.66 9.13
CA ASN A 93 22.68 3.09 9.01
C ASN A 93 23.54 2.14 8.16
N GLY A 94 22.98 0.99 7.76
CA GLY A 94 23.68 -0.04 7.01
C GLY A 94 24.45 -1.05 7.86
N ASP A 95 24.28 -1.02 9.20
CA ASP A 95 24.93 -2.02 10.07
C ASP A 95 24.21 -3.36 9.96
N ILE A 96 24.96 -4.41 9.70
CA ILE A 96 24.41 -5.75 9.57
C ILE A 96 24.13 -6.30 10.96
N LEU A 97 22.87 -6.62 11.23
CA LEU A 97 22.38 -7.18 12.48
C LEU A 97 22.37 -8.71 12.46
N GLU A 98 22.04 -9.28 11.33
CA GLU A 98 21.93 -10.72 11.14
C GLU A 98 22.35 -11.11 9.73
N GLU A 99 23.11 -12.17 9.59
CA GLU A 99 23.51 -12.77 8.32
C GLU A 99 23.26 -14.27 8.37
N VAL A 100 22.47 -14.77 7.43
CA VAL A 100 22.14 -16.19 7.32
C VAL A 100 22.36 -16.69 5.91
N GLN A 101 23.18 -17.71 5.74
CA GLN A 101 23.31 -18.43 4.48
C GLN A 101 22.23 -19.50 4.39
N HIS A 102 21.29 -19.36 3.46
CA HIS A 102 20.17 -20.29 3.32
C HIS A 102 20.37 -21.33 2.23
N ASN A 103 21.32 -21.14 1.31
CA ASN A 103 21.71 -22.08 0.25
C ASN A 103 20.54 -22.65 -0.59
N LEU A 104 19.49 -21.87 -0.81
CA LEU A 104 18.33 -22.30 -1.60
C LEU A 104 18.64 -22.35 -3.11
N GLY A 105 19.67 -21.62 -3.56
CA GLY A 105 20.03 -21.50 -4.97
C GLY A 105 19.01 -20.74 -5.82
N ILE A 106 17.95 -20.22 -5.19
CA ILE A 106 16.89 -19.43 -5.83
C ILE A 106 16.43 -18.30 -4.89
N LEU A 107 15.99 -17.21 -5.45
CA LEU A 107 15.32 -16.16 -4.71
C LEU A 107 13.92 -16.65 -4.28
N PRO A 108 13.60 -16.77 -2.98
CA PRO A 108 12.35 -17.38 -2.49
C PRO A 108 11.15 -16.42 -2.56
N PHE A 109 11.05 -15.67 -3.64
CA PHE A 109 9.99 -14.69 -3.87
C PHE A 109 9.26 -14.95 -5.17
N VAL A 110 7.95 -14.78 -5.13
CA VAL A 110 7.07 -14.76 -6.30
C VAL A 110 6.62 -13.32 -6.52
N PHE A 111 6.94 -12.77 -7.68
CA PHE A 111 6.49 -11.43 -8.08
C PHE A 111 5.16 -11.57 -8.83
N THR A 112 4.22 -10.72 -8.47
CA THR A 112 2.88 -10.69 -9.07
C THR A 112 2.60 -9.31 -9.59
N HIS A 113 2.17 -9.22 -10.84
CA HIS A 113 1.89 -7.97 -11.55
C HIS A 113 0.42 -7.92 -11.97
N ARG A 114 -0.16 -6.72 -12.02
CA ARG A 114 -1.55 -6.51 -12.45
C ARG A 114 -1.72 -6.81 -13.94
N GLU A 115 -0.71 -6.50 -14.72
CA GLU A 115 -0.69 -6.60 -16.18
C GLU A 115 0.65 -7.19 -16.62
N GLU A 116 0.77 -7.52 -17.89
CA GLU A 116 2.03 -7.94 -18.48
C GLU A 116 3.06 -6.82 -18.42
N GLN A 117 4.28 -7.15 -18.05
CA GLN A 117 5.41 -6.22 -18.01
C GLN A 117 5.89 -5.92 -19.45
N LEU A 118 5.76 -4.68 -19.86
CA LEU A 118 6.19 -4.26 -21.22
C LEU A 118 7.51 -3.50 -21.21
N ASP A 119 7.62 -2.47 -20.39
CA ASP A 119 8.76 -1.53 -20.43
C ASP A 119 9.52 -1.46 -19.09
N SER A 120 8.93 -1.90 -18.01
CA SER A 120 9.54 -1.87 -16.67
C SER A 120 9.12 -3.07 -15.83
N PHE A 121 9.90 -3.37 -14.81
CA PHE A 121 9.55 -4.41 -13.85
C PHE A 121 8.27 -4.05 -13.07
N PHE A 122 8.16 -2.80 -12.63
CA PHE A 122 6.98 -2.34 -11.94
C PHE A 122 5.89 -1.94 -12.93
N VAL A 123 4.71 -2.49 -12.72
CA VAL A 123 3.50 -2.10 -13.42
C VAL A 123 2.80 -1.01 -12.63
N GLU A 124 2.26 -0.01 -13.32
CA GLU A 124 1.55 1.09 -12.69
C GLU A 124 0.31 0.61 -11.93
N GLY A 125 0.14 1.11 -10.71
CA GLY A 125 -1.01 0.79 -9.87
C GLY A 125 -2.27 1.55 -10.26
N ALA A 126 -3.29 1.46 -9.41
CA ALA A 126 -4.57 2.13 -9.63
C ALA A 126 -4.54 3.61 -9.17
N SER A 127 -3.54 4.37 -9.63
CA SER A 127 -3.35 5.79 -9.29
C SER A 127 -4.54 6.65 -9.73
N ASP A 128 -5.15 6.31 -10.86
CA ASP A 128 -6.38 6.92 -11.39
C ASP A 128 -7.58 6.77 -10.44
N LEU A 129 -7.76 5.60 -9.82
CA LEU A 129 -8.80 5.37 -8.83
C LEU A 129 -8.58 6.16 -7.54
N VAL A 130 -7.33 6.29 -7.10
CA VAL A 130 -6.97 7.11 -5.93
C VAL A 130 -7.28 8.56 -6.21
N SER A 131 -6.84 9.09 -7.35
CA SER A 131 -7.11 10.45 -7.77
C SER A 131 -8.61 10.73 -7.93
N ALA A 132 -9.37 9.82 -8.53
CA ALA A 132 -10.82 9.93 -8.65
C ALA A 132 -11.49 9.98 -7.28
N ASN A 133 -11.08 9.15 -6.33
CA ASN A 133 -11.62 9.16 -4.96
C ASN A 133 -11.29 10.48 -4.23
N GLU A 134 -10.09 11.00 -4.39
CA GLU A 134 -9.69 12.31 -3.87
C GLU A 134 -10.60 13.44 -4.41
N HIS A 135 -10.77 13.48 -5.73
CA HIS A 135 -11.65 14.46 -6.37
C HIS A 135 -13.11 14.38 -5.89
N ILE A 136 -13.63 13.16 -5.72
CA ILE A 136 -14.97 12.95 -5.18
C ILE A 136 -15.06 13.50 -3.75
N ASN A 137 -14.09 13.21 -2.89
CA ASN A 137 -14.07 13.68 -1.51
C ASN A 137 -14.00 15.21 -1.42
N ILE A 138 -13.17 15.85 -2.24
CA ILE A 138 -13.08 17.30 -2.32
C ILE A 138 -14.43 17.90 -2.77
N THR A 139 -14.99 17.38 -3.87
CA THR A 139 -16.28 17.87 -4.40
C THR A 139 -17.41 17.71 -3.39
N MET A 140 -17.48 16.59 -2.68
CA MET A 140 -18.47 16.37 -1.62
C MET A 140 -18.32 17.37 -0.48
N THR A 141 -17.08 17.67 -0.08
CA THR A 141 -16.78 18.65 0.96
C THR A 141 -17.21 20.05 0.54
N GLU A 142 -16.88 20.47 -0.69
CA GLU A 142 -17.30 21.76 -1.25
C GLU A 142 -18.83 21.87 -1.36
N MET A 143 -19.48 20.79 -1.78
CA MET A 143 -20.94 20.76 -1.84
C MET A 143 -21.57 20.89 -0.45
N GLN A 144 -21.02 20.22 0.56
CA GLN A 144 -21.50 20.36 1.95
C GLN A 144 -21.32 21.78 2.48
N LEU A 145 -20.19 22.42 2.19
CA LEU A 145 -19.95 23.82 2.52
C LEU A 145 -20.93 24.73 1.83
N GLY A 146 -21.13 24.55 0.52
CA GLY A 146 -22.10 25.30 -0.27
C GLY A 146 -23.53 25.20 0.29
N LEU A 147 -23.96 23.98 0.65
CA LEU A 147 -25.26 23.76 1.28
C LEU A 147 -25.38 24.48 2.63
N ARG A 148 -24.32 24.44 3.47
CA ARG A 148 -24.31 25.18 4.75
C ARG A 148 -24.46 26.67 4.54
N PHE A 149 -23.74 27.27 3.59
CA PHE A 149 -23.85 28.70 3.28
C PHE A 149 -25.25 29.05 2.76
N GLN A 150 -25.85 28.20 1.92
CA GLN A 150 -27.21 28.41 1.45
C GLN A 150 -28.26 28.26 2.56
N MET A 151 -28.11 27.32 3.46
CA MET A 151 -29.04 27.10 4.58
C MET A 151 -28.97 28.23 5.62
N PHE A 152 -27.82 28.87 5.81
CA PHE A 152 -27.64 29.97 6.76
C PHE A 152 -27.57 31.35 6.11
N GLY A 153 -27.58 31.40 4.80
CA GLY A 153 -27.64 32.65 4.04
C GLY A 153 -28.96 33.34 4.24
N GLN A 154 -29.00 34.43 5.00
CA GLN A 154 -30.18 35.29 5.04
C GLN A 154 -30.29 36.01 3.71
N PRO A 155 -31.44 36.00 3.06
CA PRO A 155 -31.66 36.78 1.85
C PRO A 155 -31.54 38.28 2.23
N VAL A 156 -30.48 38.93 1.80
CA VAL A 156 -30.37 40.37 1.91
C VAL A 156 -31.07 40.99 0.70
N VAL A 157 -32.24 41.54 0.90
CA VAL A 157 -32.94 42.31 -0.13
C VAL A 157 -32.39 43.73 -0.06
N THR A 158 -31.53 44.09 -1.00
CA THR A 158 -31.11 45.47 -1.22
C THR A 158 -32.10 46.08 -2.21
N GLY A 159 -33.09 46.78 -1.70
CA GLY A 159 -34.03 47.57 -2.50
C GLY A 159 -33.95 49.01 -2.08
N ILE A 160 -34.08 49.95 -3.04
CA ILE A 160 -34.35 51.35 -2.75
C ILE A 160 -35.80 51.39 -2.25
N ILE A 161 -35.97 51.64 -0.95
CA ILE A 161 -37.30 51.97 -0.40
C ILE A 161 -37.66 53.32 -1.01
N SER A 162 -38.53 53.29 -1.97
CA SER A 162 -39.08 54.53 -2.47
C SER A 162 -39.94 55.15 -1.36
N ASP A 163 -39.66 56.39 -0.98
CA ASP A 163 -40.35 57.16 0.06
C ASP A 163 -41.86 57.39 -0.18
N ASN A 164 -42.41 56.73 -1.17
CA ASN A 164 -43.82 56.89 -1.56
C ASN A 164 -44.77 55.79 -1.11
N ALA A 165 -44.33 54.90 -0.19
CA ALA A 165 -45.28 54.02 0.44
C ALA A 165 -46.06 54.75 1.55
N ASN A 166 -47.03 55.54 1.16
CA ASN A 166 -48.11 55.96 2.04
C ASN A 166 -48.90 54.72 2.49
N VAL A 167 -48.48 54.14 3.58
CA VAL A 167 -49.29 53.20 4.33
C VAL A 167 -50.38 54.01 5.02
N ARG A 168 -51.49 54.15 4.37
CA ARG A 168 -52.74 54.55 5.06
C ARG A 168 -53.20 53.33 5.87
N ALA A 169 -53.34 53.56 7.18
CA ALA A 169 -53.97 52.67 8.12
C ALA A 169 -55.45 52.40 7.72
#